data_16efb29bbfaa7239e5612f6e8ce078c1
#
_entry.id   16efb29bbfaa7239e5612f6e8ce078c1
#
_cell.length_a   1.000
_cell.length_b   1.000
_cell.length_c   1.000
_cell.angle_alpha   90.00
_cell.angle_beta   90.00
_cell.angle_gamma   90.00
#
_symmetry.space_group_name_H-M   'P 1'
#
loop_
_entity.id
_entity.type
_entity.pdbx_description
1 polymer ?
#
loop_
_entity_poly.entity_id
_entity_poly.type
_entity_poly.pdbx_seq_one_letter_code
_entity_poly.pdbx_strand_id
1 'polypeptide(L)'
;MASKIQVDKIARASGTPEFTIPTADGAANTFLKTDGSGVLSFAANLTYDGNTLDVKNAGTASSINLYCESSNAHYTKIKSGPHASATSYTITLPNAPPSVSGQVLSATTAGVASWATASDVSGLASVQTFTSSGTWTRPAGITKVIMEVQAAGGSGSGSANTEDCQGGGGGGYAKKFLDVSSISTSTITVGAGGAGVAGNGTNAGNIGGASSWADGTNTITGNGGGAGETADDTPTIGGTATGGDINIQGGDGASRYSGSFMVGGGSMLGFGGMPKVQTRTIVARPPRGYGAGSGASHFYSGTVYNSENGGAGIVIVWEYK
;
A
#
# COMPACT_ATOMS: atom_id res chain seq x y z
N MET A 1 -20.22 68.52 -36.93
CA MET A 1 -19.94 67.28 -37.69
C MET A 1 -18.58 66.78 -37.31
N ALA A 2 -18.49 65.53 -36.85
CA ALA A 2 -17.19 64.90 -36.56
C ALA A 2 -16.46 64.65 -37.88
N SER A 3 -15.23 65.13 -38.01
CA SER A 3 -14.40 64.84 -39.13
C SER A 3 -13.99 63.39 -39.15
N LYS A 4 -14.24 62.66 -40.23
CA LYS A 4 -13.79 61.26 -40.44
C LYS A 4 -12.60 61.26 -41.37
N ILE A 5 -11.53 60.58 -41.01
CA ILE A 5 -10.43 60.26 -41.91
C ILE A 5 -10.70 58.82 -42.39
N GLN A 6 -10.89 58.63 -43.68
CA GLN A 6 -11.00 57.33 -44.33
C GLN A 6 -9.67 56.98 -44.99
N VAL A 7 -9.11 55.86 -44.59
CA VAL A 7 -7.88 55.35 -45.18
C VAL A 7 -8.03 53.81 -45.37
N ASP A 8 -7.64 53.31 -46.51
CA ASP A 8 -7.63 51.90 -46.86
C ASP A 8 -6.30 51.25 -46.45
N LYS A 9 -5.28 52.03 -46.27
CA LYS A 9 -3.92 51.59 -45.95
C LYS A 9 -3.22 52.58 -45.03
N ILE A 10 -2.36 52.05 -44.20
CA ILE A 10 -1.43 52.81 -43.34
C ILE A 10 -0.01 52.48 -43.78
N ALA A 11 0.76 53.49 -44.16
CA ALA A 11 2.17 53.32 -44.53
C ALA A 11 3.07 54.21 -43.67
N ARG A 12 4.36 53.86 -43.61
CA ARG A 12 5.38 54.75 -43.07
C ARG A 12 5.53 55.98 -43.99
N ALA A 13 6.08 57.04 -43.48
CA ALA A 13 6.42 58.22 -44.32
C ALA A 13 7.35 57.88 -45.51
N SER A 14 8.10 56.79 -45.42
CA SER A 14 8.93 56.23 -46.50
C SER A 14 8.14 55.42 -47.56
N GLY A 15 6.83 55.21 -47.40
CA GLY A 15 5.95 54.54 -48.35
C GLY A 15 5.90 53.01 -48.27
N THR A 16 6.80 52.35 -47.56
CA THR A 16 6.82 50.85 -47.43
C THR A 16 7.28 50.41 -46.06
N PRO A 17 6.73 49.30 -45.48
CA PRO A 17 5.57 48.53 -45.97
C PRO A 17 4.25 49.26 -45.75
N GLU A 18 3.27 49.01 -46.59
CA GLU A 18 1.87 49.41 -46.42
C GLU A 18 1.10 48.32 -45.68
N PHE A 19 0.24 48.73 -44.76
CA PHE A 19 -0.71 47.84 -44.09
C PHE A 19 -2.12 48.06 -44.66
N THR A 20 -2.70 47.03 -45.25
CA THR A 20 -4.11 47.03 -45.65
C THR A 20 -5.01 46.90 -44.43
N ILE A 21 -5.89 47.84 -44.22
CA ILE A 21 -6.82 47.87 -43.09
C ILE A 21 -8.03 46.98 -43.46
N PRO A 22 -8.58 46.22 -42.47
CA PRO A 22 -9.81 45.48 -42.70
C PRO A 22 -10.94 46.37 -43.19
N THR A 23 -11.67 45.92 -44.21
CA THR A 23 -12.81 46.68 -44.81
C THR A 23 -14.08 46.65 -43.96
N ALA A 24 -14.13 45.77 -42.98
CA ALA A 24 -15.22 45.64 -42.03
C ALA A 24 -14.67 45.61 -40.61
N ASP A 25 -15.48 46.04 -39.65
CA ASP A 25 -15.18 45.88 -38.24
C ASP A 25 -15.18 44.39 -37.86
N GLY A 26 -14.33 44.04 -36.92
CA GLY A 26 -14.29 42.66 -36.34
C GLY A 26 -15.44 42.45 -35.39
N ALA A 27 -15.70 41.22 -35.04
CA ALA A 27 -16.57 40.93 -33.94
C ALA A 27 -16.02 41.56 -32.62
N ALA A 28 -16.90 41.92 -31.72
CA ALA A 28 -16.49 42.48 -30.44
C ALA A 28 -15.43 41.61 -29.74
N ASN A 29 -14.47 42.26 -29.11
CA ASN A 29 -13.40 41.60 -28.32
C ASN A 29 -12.38 40.79 -29.14
N THR A 30 -12.31 40.94 -30.48
CA THR A 30 -11.31 40.28 -31.30
C THR A 30 -10.01 41.08 -31.39
N PHE A 31 -8.89 40.39 -31.55
CA PHE A 31 -7.57 41.03 -31.74
C PHE A 31 -7.27 41.26 -33.21
N LEU A 32 -6.66 42.39 -33.49
CA LEU A 32 -6.12 42.69 -34.84
C LEU A 32 -4.82 41.87 -35.04
N LYS A 33 -4.72 41.12 -36.12
CA LYS A 33 -3.54 40.32 -36.48
C LYS A 33 -3.05 40.69 -37.89
N THR A 34 -1.78 40.44 -38.18
CA THR A 34 -1.19 40.52 -39.52
C THR A 34 -0.92 39.12 -40.08
N ASP A 35 -0.99 39.00 -41.40
CA ASP A 35 -0.57 37.79 -42.12
C ASP A 35 0.94 37.75 -42.43
N GLY A 36 1.70 38.76 -41.99
CA GLY A 36 3.11 38.92 -42.31
C GLY A 36 3.41 39.56 -43.65
N SER A 37 2.41 39.78 -44.51
CA SER A 37 2.52 40.37 -45.84
C SER A 37 1.89 41.77 -45.94
N GLY A 38 1.55 42.36 -44.80
CA GLY A 38 0.97 43.69 -44.73
C GLY A 38 -0.57 43.73 -44.72
N VAL A 39 -1.25 42.57 -44.67
CA VAL A 39 -2.71 42.53 -44.50
C VAL A 39 -3.06 42.40 -43.04
N LEU A 40 -3.91 43.30 -42.56
CA LEU A 40 -4.49 43.25 -41.22
C LEU A 40 -5.87 42.60 -41.27
N SER A 41 -6.16 41.76 -40.29
CA SER A 41 -7.45 41.10 -40.13
C SER A 41 -7.75 40.85 -38.63
N PHE A 42 -9.00 40.57 -38.31
CA PHE A 42 -9.35 40.24 -36.94
C PHE A 42 -9.17 38.74 -36.65
N ALA A 43 -8.65 38.42 -35.48
CA ALA A 43 -8.43 37.03 -35.05
C ALA A 43 -9.75 36.43 -34.53
N ALA A 44 -10.34 35.52 -35.28
CA ALA A 44 -11.57 34.85 -34.87
C ALA A 44 -11.33 33.83 -33.69
N ASN A 45 -10.09 33.42 -33.51
CA ASN A 45 -9.73 32.32 -32.58
C ASN A 45 -9.22 32.81 -31.24
N LEU A 46 -9.05 34.11 -31.04
CA LEU A 46 -8.58 34.73 -29.83
C LEU A 46 -9.45 35.93 -29.53
N THR A 47 -10.15 35.94 -28.42
CA THR A 47 -11.03 37.03 -27.99
C THR A 47 -10.80 37.39 -26.54
N TYR A 48 -10.99 38.65 -26.17
CA TYR A 48 -10.88 39.11 -24.77
C TYR A 48 -12.03 40.10 -24.50
N ASP A 49 -12.85 39.77 -23.52
CA ASP A 49 -14.05 40.56 -23.13
C ASP A 49 -13.81 41.53 -21.96
N GLY A 50 -12.56 41.72 -21.56
CA GLY A 50 -12.16 42.53 -20.41
C GLY A 50 -11.95 41.69 -19.14
N ASN A 51 -12.40 40.47 -19.13
CA ASN A 51 -12.28 39.54 -17.99
C ASN A 51 -11.77 38.17 -18.41
N THR A 52 -12.20 37.66 -19.55
CA THR A 52 -11.88 36.32 -20.04
C THR A 52 -11.12 36.37 -21.36
N LEU A 53 -10.02 35.64 -21.47
CA LEU A 53 -9.30 35.37 -22.69
C LEU A 53 -9.73 34.00 -23.25
N ASP A 54 -10.49 34.04 -24.34
CA ASP A 54 -10.91 32.84 -25.06
C ASP A 54 -9.90 32.45 -26.14
N VAL A 55 -9.40 31.22 -26.06
CA VAL A 55 -8.58 30.63 -27.13
C VAL A 55 -9.39 29.51 -27.78
N LYS A 56 -9.86 29.75 -29.00
CA LYS A 56 -10.76 28.86 -29.75
C LYS A 56 -10.04 28.25 -30.95
N ASN A 57 -10.33 27.01 -31.29
CA ASN A 57 -9.81 26.37 -32.51
C ASN A 57 -10.82 25.33 -33.00
N ALA A 58 -11.45 25.61 -34.14
CA ALA A 58 -12.41 24.70 -34.75
C ALA A 58 -11.73 23.39 -35.19
N GLY A 59 -12.25 22.25 -34.71
CA GLY A 59 -11.81 20.92 -35.10
C GLY A 59 -10.63 20.34 -34.31
N THR A 60 -9.94 21.12 -33.49
CA THR A 60 -8.87 20.62 -32.59
C THR A 60 -8.88 21.29 -31.24
N ALA A 61 -8.42 20.58 -30.23
CA ALA A 61 -8.34 21.12 -28.85
C ALA A 61 -7.36 22.31 -28.79
N SER A 62 -7.82 23.44 -28.27
CA SER A 62 -7.04 24.67 -28.10
C SER A 62 -5.92 24.46 -27.07
N SER A 63 -4.83 25.22 -27.26
CA SER A 63 -3.70 25.15 -26.32
C SER A 63 -2.96 26.48 -26.20
N ILE A 64 -2.28 26.69 -25.10
CA ILE A 64 -1.36 27.77 -24.83
C ILE A 64 0.03 27.19 -24.66
N ASN A 65 1.03 27.65 -25.40
CA ASN A 65 2.43 27.31 -25.23
C ASN A 65 3.13 28.44 -24.46
N LEU A 66 3.74 28.10 -23.35
CA LEU A 66 4.59 28.99 -22.56
C LEU A 66 6.04 28.62 -22.86
N TYR A 67 6.74 29.46 -23.61
CA TYR A 67 8.11 29.21 -24.02
C TYR A 67 9.11 29.61 -22.93
N CYS A 68 10.26 28.93 -22.91
CA CYS A 68 11.38 29.31 -22.05
C CYS A 68 12.03 30.64 -22.53
N GLU A 69 12.77 31.29 -21.64
CA GLU A 69 13.44 32.58 -21.89
C GLU A 69 14.61 32.49 -22.87
N SER A 70 15.16 31.30 -23.10
CA SER A 70 16.32 31.10 -23.97
C SER A 70 15.89 30.66 -25.37
N SER A 71 15.97 31.58 -26.33
CA SER A 71 15.76 31.36 -27.77
C SER A 71 14.46 30.64 -28.17
N ASN A 72 13.46 30.60 -27.32
CA ASN A 72 12.16 29.89 -27.52
C ASN A 72 12.30 28.43 -27.99
N ALA A 73 13.34 27.73 -27.51
CA ALA A 73 13.64 26.36 -27.93
C ALA A 73 12.70 25.31 -27.33
N HIS A 74 12.17 25.57 -26.11
CA HIS A 74 11.31 24.65 -25.38
C HIS A 74 10.07 25.38 -24.86
N TYR A 75 8.98 24.62 -24.63
CA TYR A 75 7.75 25.18 -24.08
C TYR A 75 7.04 24.19 -23.15
N THR A 76 6.26 24.74 -22.22
CA THR A 76 5.21 24.02 -21.49
C THR A 76 3.88 24.29 -22.19
N LYS A 77 3.11 23.24 -22.47
CA LYS A 77 1.80 23.37 -23.14
C LYS A 77 0.65 23.09 -22.19
N ILE A 78 -0.29 24.02 -22.09
CA ILE A 78 -1.60 23.83 -21.47
C ILE A 78 -2.59 23.59 -22.60
N LYS A 79 -3.29 22.45 -22.60
CA LYS A 79 -4.20 22.03 -23.68
C LYS A 79 -5.56 21.64 -23.09
N SER A 80 -6.65 22.01 -23.76
CA SER A 80 -8.00 21.59 -23.41
C SER A 80 -8.19 20.07 -23.61
N GLY A 81 -9.16 19.49 -22.92
CA GLY A 81 -9.58 18.09 -23.10
C GLY A 81 -10.16 17.83 -24.50
N PRO A 82 -10.33 16.55 -24.89
CA PRO A 82 -10.92 16.19 -26.18
C PRO A 82 -12.42 16.53 -26.21
N HIS A 83 -12.94 16.92 -27.39
CA HIS A 83 -14.36 17.24 -27.61
C HIS A 83 -15.32 16.09 -27.23
N ALA A 84 -14.88 14.85 -27.34
CA ALA A 84 -15.69 13.67 -27.04
C ALA A 84 -16.24 13.64 -25.60
N SER A 85 -15.64 14.38 -24.67
CA SER A 85 -16.15 14.47 -23.27
C SER A 85 -17.41 15.34 -23.16
N ALA A 86 -17.71 16.19 -24.15
CA ALA A 86 -18.89 17.07 -24.24
C ALA A 86 -19.22 17.90 -22.96
N THR A 87 -18.26 18.06 -22.06
CA THR A 87 -18.42 18.78 -20.79
C THR A 87 -17.43 19.92 -20.66
N SER A 88 -17.93 21.06 -20.19
CA SER A 88 -17.08 22.16 -19.72
C SER A 88 -16.85 22.03 -18.23
N TYR A 89 -15.63 22.26 -17.79
CA TYR A 89 -15.30 22.32 -16.38
C TYR A 89 -14.33 23.48 -16.10
N THR A 90 -14.37 23.97 -14.87
CA THR A 90 -13.49 25.03 -14.40
C THR A 90 -12.49 24.43 -13.42
N ILE A 91 -11.21 24.80 -13.56
CA ILE A 91 -10.19 24.54 -12.53
C ILE A 91 -9.95 25.86 -11.81
N THR A 92 -10.38 25.95 -10.55
CA THR A 92 -10.10 27.10 -9.69
C THR A 92 -8.80 26.85 -8.98
N LEU A 93 -7.78 27.63 -9.26
CA LEU A 93 -6.47 27.52 -8.63
C LEU A 93 -6.52 28.02 -7.18
N PRO A 94 -5.63 27.50 -6.30
CA PRO A 94 -5.50 27.99 -4.93
C PRO A 94 -5.17 29.48 -4.89
N ASN A 95 -5.68 30.19 -3.91
CA ASN A 95 -5.43 31.61 -3.71
C ASN A 95 -4.10 31.92 -2.98
N ALA A 96 -3.35 30.89 -2.58
CA ALA A 96 -2.06 31.00 -1.89
C ALA A 96 -1.06 29.96 -2.44
N PRO A 97 0.25 30.23 -2.34
CA PRO A 97 1.27 29.25 -2.68
C PRO A 97 1.25 28.05 -1.71
N PRO A 98 1.94 26.91 -2.04
CA PRO A 98 2.11 25.83 -1.09
C PRO A 98 2.79 26.29 0.19
N SER A 99 2.28 25.86 1.33
CA SER A 99 2.77 26.28 2.66
C SER A 99 4.02 25.53 3.11
N VAL A 100 4.27 24.34 2.53
CA VAL A 100 5.45 23.52 2.76
C VAL A 100 5.91 22.88 1.45
N SER A 101 7.21 22.60 1.37
CA SER A 101 7.80 21.91 0.21
C SER A 101 7.21 20.50 0.04
N GLY A 102 7.03 20.05 -1.20
CA GLY A 102 6.52 18.72 -1.52
C GLY A 102 4.98 18.60 -1.55
N GLN A 103 4.25 19.69 -1.37
CA GLN A 103 2.80 19.68 -1.63
C GLN A 103 2.51 19.49 -3.13
N VAL A 104 1.42 18.80 -3.42
CA VAL A 104 0.90 18.55 -4.79
C VAL A 104 -0.40 19.31 -4.99
N LEU A 105 -0.63 19.75 -6.23
CA LEU A 105 -1.90 20.34 -6.61
C LEU A 105 -2.95 19.23 -6.76
N SER A 106 -3.97 19.25 -5.93
CA SER A 106 -5.11 18.32 -5.94
C SER A 106 -6.38 19.09 -6.25
N ALA A 107 -7.31 18.50 -7.00
CA ALA A 107 -8.61 19.13 -7.28
C ALA A 107 -9.76 18.20 -6.91
N THR A 108 -10.84 18.81 -6.41
CA THR A 108 -12.11 18.11 -6.17
C THR A 108 -12.81 17.79 -7.49
N THR A 109 -13.86 16.96 -7.46
CA THR A 109 -14.73 16.71 -8.61
C THR A 109 -15.46 17.96 -9.10
N ALA A 110 -15.58 19.01 -8.28
CA ALA A 110 -16.10 20.32 -8.65
C ALA A 110 -15.05 21.26 -9.27
N GLY A 111 -13.79 20.78 -9.45
CA GLY A 111 -12.74 21.57 -10.08
C GLY A 111 -12.02 22.55 -9.15
N VAL A 112 -12.31 22.56 -7.85
CA VAL A 112 -11.60 23.42 -6.89
C VAL A 112 -10.27 22.77 -6.54
N ALA A 113 -9.17 23.44 -6.89
CA ALA A 113 -7.83 22.97 -6.58
C ALA A 113 -7.32 23.51 -5.25
N SER A 114 -6.53 22.70 -4.56
CA SER A 114 -5.86 23.02 -3.31
C SER A 114 -4.49 22.36 -3.24
N TRP A 115 -3.62 22.90 -2.39
CA TRP A 115 -2.34 22.25 -2.08
C TRP A 115 -2.57 21.15 -1.04
N ALA A 116 -2.25 19.91 -1.41
CA ALA A 116 -2.31 18.74 -0.54
C ALA A 116 -0.91 18.23 -0.24
N THR A 117 -0.67 17.73 0.96
CA THR A 117 0.57 17.00 1.25
C THR A 117 0.56 15.66 0.50
N ALA A 118 1.72 15.12 0.16
CA ALA A 118 1.79 13.82 -0.51
C ALA A 118 1.14 12.70 0.32
N SER A 119 1.07 12.86 1.65
CA SER A 119 0.35 11.97 2.56
C SER A 119 -1.18 12.08 2.48
N ASP A 120 -1.72 13.15 1.88
CA ASP A 120 -3.17 13.36 1.74
C ASP A 120 -3.71 12.83 0.40
N VAL A 121 -2.81 12.49 -0.54
CA VAL A 121 -3.18 11.74 -1.75
C VAL A 121 -3.13 10.24 -1.46
N SER A 122 -3.98 9.45 -2.15
CA SER A 122 -4.13 8.01 -1.93
C SER A 122 -2.78 7.28 -1.92
N GLY A 123 -2.54 6.47 -0.90
CA GLY A 123 -1.32 5.70 -0.74
C GLY A 123 -1.22 5.08 0.66
N LEU A 124 -0.09 4.43 0.94
CA LEU A 124 0.22 3.92 2.29
C LEU A 124 0.36 5.09 3.25
N ALA A 125 -0.53 5.14 4.24
CA ALA A 125 -0.56 6.21 5.25
C ALA A 125 0.19 5.81 6.52
N SER A 126 -0.01 4.56 7.00
CA SER A 126 0.57 4.06 8.24
C SER A 126 0.60 2.53 8.27
N VAL A 127 1.33 2.00 9.24
CA VAL A 127 1.37 0.57 9.55
C VAL A 127 1.20 0.42 11.05
N GLN A 128 0.19 -0.36 11.48
CA GLN A 128 0.04 -0.76 12.88
C GLN A 128 0.44 -2.22 13.06
N THR A 129 1.19 -2.50 14.12
CA THR A 129 1.66 -3.83 14.44
C THR A 129 1.18 -4.23 15.83
N PHE A 130 0.48 -5.36 15.93
CA PHE A 130 -0.06 -5.92 17.15
C PHE A 130 0.73 -7.17 17.54
N THR A 131 1.48 -7.09 18.60
CA THR A 131 2.20 -8.23 19.25
C THR A 131 1.46 -8.76 20.48
N SER A 132 0.32 -8.17 20.81
CA SER A 132 -0.62 -8.58 21.84
C SER A 132 -2.04 -8.28 21.39
N SER A 133 -3.02 -8.99 21.93
CA SER A 133 -4.44 -8.75 21.64
C SER A 133 -4.87 -7.34 22.00
N GLY A 134 -5.78 -6.77 21.22
CA GLY A 134 -6.25 -5.39 21.40
C GLY A 134 -7.35 -5.02 20.42
N THR A 135 -7.51 -3.75 20.21
CA THR A 135 -8.49 -3.21 19.25
C THR A 135 -7.77 -2.35 18.23
N TRP A 136 -7.98 -2.62 16.97
CA TRP A 136 -7.67 -1.68 15.91
C TRP A 136 -8.80 -0.65 15.82
N THR A 137 -8.44 0.62 15.81
CA THR A 137 -9.37 1.73 15.58
C THR A 137 -8.95 2.41 14.28
N ARG A 138 -9.89 2.58 13.36
CA ARG A 138 -9.62 3.18 12.06
C ARG A 138 -9.15 4.62 12.21
N PRO A 139 -7.92 4.95 11.75
CA PRO A 139 -7.46 6.34 11.74
C PRO A 139 -8.25 7.18 10.74
N ALA A 140 -8.31 8.50 11.01
CA ALA A 140 -8.99 9.43 10.12
C ALA A 140 -8.43 9.38 8.69
N GLY A 141 -9.31 9.33 7.70
CA GLY A 141 -8.94 9.28 6.28
C GLY A 141 -8.52 7.92 5.75
N ILE A 142 -8.41 6.88 6.58
CA ILE A 142 -8.13 5.52 6.11
C ILE A 142 -9.41 4.92 5.52
N THR A 143 -9.30 4.43 4.30
CA THR A 143 -10.42 3.81 3.58
C THR A 143 -10.17 2.33 3.27
N LYS A 144 -8.89 1.91 3.20
CA LYS A 144 -8.50 0.55 2.84
C LYS A 144 -7.39 0.06 3.74
N VAL A 145 -7.35 -1.25 3.97
CA VAL A 145 -6.27 -1.90 4.71
C VAL A 145 -5.82 -3.18 4.00
N ILE A 146 -4.55 -3.52 4.18
CA ILE A 146 -4.06 -4.88 3.99
C ILE A 146 -3.71 -5.40 5.38
N MET A 147 -4.31 -6.52 5.76
CA MET A 147 -4.03 -7.20 7.01
C MET A 147 -3.19 -8.44 6.77
N GLU A 148 -2.24 -8.68 7.64
CA GLU A 148 -1.49 -9.92 7.73
C GLU A 148 -1.71 -10.51 9.13
N VAL A 149 -2.24 -11.71 9.20
CA VAL A 149 -2.55 -12.42 10.44
C VAL A 149 -1.69 -13.68 10.50
N GLN A 150 -0.69 -13.69 11.35
CA GLN A 150 0.16 -14.84 11.64
C GLN A 150 -0.22 -15.42 13.00
N ALA A 151 -0.67 -16.66 13.04
CA ALA A 151 -0.92 -17.38 14.29
C ALA A 151 0.38 -17.85 14.94
N ALA A 152 0.30 -18.25 16.19
CA ALA A 152 1.43 -18.72 16.96
C ALA A 152 1.83 -20.16 16.58
N GLY A 153 3.09 -20.49 16.77
CA GLY A 153 3.60 -21.86 16.63
C GLY A 153 3.41 -22.70 17.88
N GLY A 154 3.36 -24.02 17.72
CA GLY A 154 3.34 -24.98 18.80
C GLY A 154 4.71 -25.18 19.42
N SER A 155 4.77 -25.73 20.64
CA SER A 155 6.01 -26.18 21.23
C SER A 155 6.33 -27.62 20.83
N GLY A 156 7.62 -27.94 20.80
CA GLY A 156 8.07 -29.32 20.68
C GLY A 156 7.82 -30.14 21.96
N SER A 157 7.82 -31.44 21.81
CA SER A 157 7.75 -32.38 22.94
C SER A 157 9.06 -32.45 23.74
N GLY A 158 8.99 -33.02 24.95
CA GLY A 158 10.14 -33.34 25.79
C GLY A 158 10.10 -34.82 26.21
N SER A 159 11.21 -35.55 26.02
CA SER A 159 11.29 -36.95 26.43
C SER A 159 12.57 -37.27 27.18
N ALA A 160 12.39 -38.05 28.24
CA ALA A 160 13.48 -38.72 28.96
C ALA A 160 13.43 -40.21 28.59
N ASN A 161 14.21 -40.66 27.73
CA ASN A 161 14.41 -42.06 27.30
C ASN A 161 14.46 -42.18 25.77
N THR A 162 14.20 -43.37 25.28
CA THR A 162 14.30 -43.71 23.83
C THR A 162 13.05 -43.40 23.03
N GLU A 163 12.10 -42.67 23.60
CA GLU A 163 10.86 -42.36 22.88
C GLU A 163 11.05 -41.26 21.86
N ASP A 164 10.29 -41.36 20.80
CA ASP A 164 10.32 -40.37 19.70
C ASP A 164 9.78 -39.02 20.16
N CYS A 165 10.41 -37.97 19.71
CA CYS A 165 10.05 -36.60 19.99
C CYS A 165 9.79 -35.85 18.68
N GLN A 166 8.88 -34.89 18.73
CA GLN A 166 8.52 -34.09 17.57
C GLN A 166 8.67 -32.61 17.85
N GLY A 167 9.13 -31.84 16.87
CA GLY A 167 9.03 -30.39 16.91
C GLY A 167 7.58 -29.91 16.81
N GLY A 168 7.28 -28.75 17.36
CA GLY A 168 5.97 -28.12 17.23
C GLY A 168 5.71 -27.65 15.81
N GLY A 169 4.46 -27.60 15.34
CA GLY A 169 4.06 -27.06 14.05
C GLY A 169 4.12 -25.53 14.00
N GLY A 170 4.32 -24.96 12.82
CA GLY A 170 4.19 -23.53 12.56
C GLY A 170 2.72 -23.09 12.53
N GLY A 171 2.41 -21.86 12.93
CA GLY A 171 1.05 -21.28 12.85
C GLY A 171 0.65 -20.90 11.43
N GLY A 172 -0.64 -20.92 11.16
CA GLY A 172 -1.22 -20.49 9.88
C GLY A 172 -1.12 -18.99 9.66
N TYR A 173 -1.07 -18.58 8.39
CA TYR A 173 -0.98 -17.21 7.96
C TYR A 173 -2.12 -16.86 7.00
N ALA A 174 -2.79 -15.73 7.25
CA ALA A 174 -3.79 -15.17 6.35
C ALA A 174 -3.44 -13.73 5.97
N LYS A 175 -3.68 -13.36 4.71
CA LYS A 175 -3.55 -11.99 4.22
C LYS A 175 -4.83 -11.59 3.50
N LYS A 176 -5.35 -10.40 3.80
CA LYS A 176 -6.57 -9.87 3.19
C LYS A 176 -6.45 -8.39 2.90
N PHE A 177 -6.95 -7.99 1.73
CA PHE A 177 -7.30 -6.62 1.41
C PHE A 177 -8.75 -6.35 1.76
N LEU A 178 -9.04 -5.23 2.42
CA LEU A 178 -10.40 -4.87 2.84
C LEU A 178 -10.64 -3.37 2.71
N ASP A 179 -11.81 -3.00 2.17
CA ASP A 179 -12.36 -1.65 2.30
C ASP A 179 -12.94 -1.50 3.70
N VAL A 180 -12.42 -0.53 4.45
CA VAL A 180 -12.79 -0.27 5.84
C VAL A 180 -13.54 1.04 6.02
N SER A 181 -14.05 1.63 4.93
CA SER A 181 -14.75 2.93 4.96
C SER A 181 -15.94 2.93 5.93
N SER A 182 -16.61 1.79 6.10
CA SER A 182 -17.73 1.60 7.03
C SER A 182 -17.34 0.97 8.38
N ILE A 183 -16.07 0.57 8.56
CA ILE A 183 -15.59 -0.11 9.76
C ILE A 183 -14.86 0.90 10.64
N SER A 184 -15.30 1.09 11.87
CA SER A 184 -14.67 2.00 12.83
C SER A 184 -13.63 1.32 13.72
N THR A 185 -13.89 0.06 14.10
CA THR A 185 -13.03 -0.73 15.00
C THR A 185 -13.06 -2.21 14.63
N SER A 186 -12.00 -2.91 15.00
CA SER A 186 -11.91 -4.37 14.86
C SER A 186 -11.19 -4.98 16.04
N THR A 187 -11.63 -6.15 16.47
CA THR A 187 -10.95 -6.92 17.52
C THR A 187 -9.75 -7.63 16.93
N ILE A 188 -8.61 -7.45 17.54
CA ILE A 188 -7.36 -8.14 17.22
C ILE A 188 -7.08 -9.18 18.31
N THR A 189 -6.94 -10.42 17.91
CA THR A 189 -6.43 -11.49 18.78
C THR A 189 -5.03 -11.85 18.33
N VAL A 190 -4.08 -11.95 19.24
CA VAL A 190 -2.72 -12.41 18.99
C VAL A 190 -2.48 -13.64 19.84
N GLY A 191 -2.23 -14.77 19.20
CA GLY A 191 -1.99 -16.05 19.82
C GLY A 191 -0.65 -16.09 20.56
N ALA A 192 -0.64 -16.67 21.75
CA ALA A 192 0.60 -16.99 22.44
C ALA A 192 1.23 -18.25 21.85
N GLY A 193 2.56 -18.32 21.79
CA GLY A 193 3.26 -19.55 21.46
C GLY A 193 2.93 -20.69 22.39
N GLY A 194 2.86 -21.91 21.90
CA GLY A 194 2.69 -23.10 22.74
C GLY A 194 3.80 -23.15 23.79
N ALA A 195 3.43 -23.31 25.06
CA ALA A 195 4.41 -23.34 26.15
C ALA A 195 5.32 -24.56 26.06
N GLY A 196 6.63 -24.38 26.26
CA GLY A 196 7.58 -25.48 26.35
C GLY A 196 7.28 -26.42 27.52
N VAL A 197 7.71 -27.67 27.41
CA VAL A 197 7.45 -28.72 28.39
C VAL A 197 8.74 -29.32 28.96
N ALA A 198 8.61 -29.97 30.14
CA ALA A 198 9.76 -30.59 30.80
C ALA A 198 10.30 -31.77 29.97
N GLY A 199 11.63 -31.89 29.94
CA GLY A 199 12.32 -32.97 29.22
C GLY A 199 12.66 -34.20 30.07
N ASN A 200 12.13 -34.29 31.29
CA ASN A 200 12.43 -35.36 32.24
C ASN A 200 11.34 -36.44 32.30
N GLY A 201 10.45 -36.50 31.36
CA GLY A 201 9.36 -37.48 31.25
C GLY A 201 8.89 -37.55 29.80
N THR A 202 7.80 -38.24 29.54
CA THR A 202 7.12 -38.32 28.25
C THR A 202 6.08 -37.18 28.20
N ASN A 203 6.46 -36.03 27.67
CA ASN A 203 5.63 -34.83 27.70
C ASN A 203 5.35 -34.32 26.25
N ALA A 204 4.10 -34.41 25.83
CA ALA A 204 3.66 -33.74 24.60
C ALA A 204 3.80 -32.21 24.77
N GLY A 205 4.10 -31.55 23.68
CA GLY A 205 4.14 -30.10 23.62
C GLY A 205 2.75 -29.47 23.82
N ASN A 206 2.68 -28.18 23.57
CA ASN A 206 1.42 -27.40 23.58
C ASN A 206 1.16 -26.77 22.24
N ILE A 207 -0.10 -26.73 21.83
CA ILE A 207 -0.52 -26.05 20.62
C ILE A 207 -0.29 -24.54 20.71
N GLY A 208 -0.01 -23.89 19.60
CA GLY A 208 0.03 -22.42 19.49
C GLY A 208 -1.36 -21.81 19.56
N GLY A 209 -1.45 -20.58 20.02
CA GLY A 209 -2.70 -19.81 20.01
C GLY A 209 -3.07 -19.33 18.61
N ALA A 210 -4.37 -19.23 18.32
CA ALA A 210 -4.85 -18.60 17.10
C ALA A 210 -4.68 -17.07 17.15
N SER A 211 -4.43 -16.45 15.97
CA SER A 211 -4.50 -15.01 15.80
C SER A 211 -5.63 -14.64 14.86
N SER A 212 -6.27 -13.50 15.05
CA SER A 212 -7.37 -13.08 14.20
C SER A 212 -7.57 -11.57 14.14
N TRP A 213 -8.21 -11.15 13.04
CA TRP A 213 -8.90 -9.88 12.88
C TRP A 213 -10.40 -10.15 12.78
N ALA A 214 -11.23 -9.41 13.54
CA ALA A 214 -12.68 -9.53 13.47
C ALA A 214 -13.36 -8.16 13.64
N ASP A 215 -14.21 -7.77 12.67
CA ASP A 215 -14.96 -6.51 12.66
C ASP A 215 -16.48 -6.68 12.83
N GLY A 216 -16.92 -7.90 13.13
CA GLY A 216 -18.33 -8.28 13.23
C GLY A 216 -18.94 -8.79 11.91
N THR A 217 -18.31 -8.50 10.78
CA THR A 217 -18.73 -9.00 9.44
C THR A 217 -17.64 -9.89 8.83
N ASN A 218 -16.40 -9.43 8.88
CA ASN A 218 -15.24 -10.17 8.40
C ASN A 218 -14.48 -10.79 9.56
N THR A 219 -14.08 -12.03 9.39
CA THR A 219 -13.17 -12.72 10.31
C THR A 219 -12.05 -13.36 9.52
N ILE A 220 -10.82 -12.92 9.79
CA ILE A 220 -9.60 -13.46 9.21
C ILE A 220 -8.85 -14.14 10.33
N THR A 221 -8.55 -15.44 10.18
CA THR A 221 -7.96 -16.24 11.25
C THR A 221 -6.79 -17.05 10.74
N GLY A 222 -5.68 -17.02 11.48
CA GLY A 222 -4.67 -18.07 11.48
C GLY A 222 -4.89 -18.96 12.70
N ASN A 223 -4.87 -20.27 12.52
CA ASN A 223 -4.91 -21.25 13.62
C ASN A 223 -3.49 -21.54 14.08
N GLY A 224 -3.35 -21.81 15.35
CA GLY A 224 -2.05 -22.15 15.94
C GLY A 224 -1.45 -23.44 15.38
N GLY A 225 -0.15 -23.53 15.38
CA GLY A 225 0.57 -24.75 15.04
C GLY A 225 0.35 -25.86 16.05
N GLY A 226 0.37 -27.10 15.59
CA GLY A 226 0.18 -28.29 16.43
C GLY A 226 1.28 -28.46 17.47
N ALA A 227 0.95 -29.21 18.54
CA ALA A 227 1.88 -29.62 19.59
C ALA A 227 2.78 -30.78 19.12
N GLY A 228 4.06 -30.76 19.45
CA GLY A 228 4.93 -31.90 19.23
C GLY A 228 4.51 -33.06 20.12
N GLU A 229 4.27 -34.24 19.54
CA GLU A 229 3.87 -35.44 20.26
C GLU A 229 5.09 -36.29 20.65
N THR A 230 4.87 -37.24 21.58
CA THR A 230 5.82 -38.29 21.95
C THR A 230 5.23 -39.61 21.52
N ALA A 231 5.96 -40.47 20.89
CA ALA A 231 5.51 -41.80 20.43
C ALA A 231 4.61 -41.84 19.18
N ASP A 232 4.61 -40.83 18.32
CA ASP A 232 3.97 -40.86 17.03
C ASP A 232 5.00 -40.59 15.91
N ASP A 233 4.97 -41.42 14.88
CA ASP A 233 5.87 -41.31 13.72
C ASP A 233 5.39 -40.27 12.69
N THR A 234 4.19 -39.69 12.89
CA THR A 234 3.63 -38.67 11.97
C THR A 234 4.14 -37.27 12.33
N PRO A 235 4.48 -36.43 11.35
CA PRO A 235 4.86 -35.04 11.62
C PRO A 235 3.75 -34.25 12.31
N THR A 236 4.12 -33.34 13.22
CA THR A 236 3.19 -32.40 13.83
C THR A 236 2.67 -31.42 12.77
N ILE A 237 1.35 -31.36 12.62
CA ILE A 237 0.73 -30.59 11.55
C ILE A 237 0.79 -29.07 11.86
N GLY A 238 1.15 -28.28 10.84
CA GLY A 238 1.08 -26.82 10.89
C GLY A 238 -0.36 -26.31 10.94
N GLY A 239 -0.55 -25.15 11.57
CA GLY A 239 -1.85 -24.49 11.69
C GLY A 239 -2.41 -24.04 10.34
N THR A 240 -3.71 -24.17 10.13
CA THR A 240 -4.41 -23.68 8.94
C THR A 240 -4.76 -22.20 9.04
N ALA A 241 -5.21 -21.58 7.93
CA ALA A 241 -5.72 -20.21 7.95
C ALA A 241 -7.00 -20.08 7.11
N THR A 242 -7.86 -19.11 7.46
CA THR A 242 -9.14 -18.89 6.81
C THR A 242 -9.49 -17.39 6.74
N GLY A 243 -10.41 -17.04 5.84
CA GLY A 243 -10.96 -15.68 5.70
C GLY A 243 -10.08 -14.70 4.92
N GLY A 244 -8.83 -15.05 4.61
CA GLY A 244 -7.94 -14.25 3.79
C GLY A 244 -8.17 -14.43 2.29
N ASP A 245 -7.68 -13.49 1.50
CA ASP A 245 -7.52 -13.64 0.05
C ASP A 245 -6.36 -14.61 -0.25
N ILE A 246 -5.38 -14.65 0.67
CA ILE A 246 -4.30 -15.61 0.71
C ILE A 246 -4.33 -16.31 2.06
N ASN A 247 -4.41 -17.64 2.07
CA ASN A 247 -4.36 -18.46 3.27
C ASN A 247 -3.24 -19.50 3.10
N ILE A 248 -2.29 -19.50 4.02
CA ILE A 248 -1.11 -20.38 3.97
C ILE A 248 -1.10 -21.21 5.25
N GLN A 249 -1.00 -22.51 5.13
CA GLN A 249 -0.78 -23.42 6.24
C GLN A 249 0.66 -23.26 6.76
N GLY A 250 0.85 -23.29 8.07
CA GLY A 250 2.18 -23.36 8.67
C GLY A 250 2.90 -24.66 8.31
N GLY A 251 4.22 -24.64 8.40
CA GLY A 251 5.03 -25.83 8.16
C GLY A 251 4.83 -26.88 9.27
N ASP A 252 4.94 -28.14 8.91
CA ASP A 252 4.88 -29.27 9.85
C ASP A 252 6.13 -29.34 10.71
N GLY A 253 5.99 -29.73 11.97
CA GLY A 253 7.10 -30.07 12.84
C GLY A 253 7.65 -31.46 12.51
N ALA A 254 8.97 -31.58 12.46
CA ALA A 254 9.62 -32.86 12.13
C ALA A 254 9.55 -33.84 13.29
N SER A 255 9.24 -35.12 12.97
CA SER A 255 9.35 -36.25 13.89
C SER A 255 10.77 -36.84 13.88
N ARG A 256 11.12 -37.58 14.89
CA ARG A 256 12.33 -38.37 14.90
C ARG A 256 12.10 -39.72 14.21
N TYR A 257 12.69 -39.89 13.06
CA TYR A 257 12.92 -41.24 12.53
C TYR A 257 14.41 -41.38 12.23
N SER A 258 15.05 -42.37 12.84
CA SER A 258 16.42 -42.85 12.55
C SER A 258 17.47 -41.74 12.22
N GLY A 259 17.70 -40.82 13.18
CA GLY A 259 18.77 -39.81 13.08
C GLY A 259 18.35 -38.45 12.55
N SER A 260 17.07 -38.19 12.32
CA SER A 260 16.55 -36.90 11.91
C SER A 260 16.50 -35.90 13.07
N PHE A 261 16.66 -34.61 12.73
CA PHE A 261 16.56 -33.54 13.72
C PHE A 261 15.08 -33.17 13.93
N MET A 262 14.64 -33.09 15.17
CA MET A 262 13.30 -32.72 15.61
C MET A 262 13.07 -31.20 15.49
N VAL A 263 13.03 -30.72 14.27
CA VAL A 263 12.93 -29.30 13.94
C VAL A 263 11.49 -28.84 14.08
N GLY A 264 11.27 -27.66 14.62
CA GLY A 264 9.96 -27.02 14.60
C GLY A 264 9.55 -26.58 13.19
N GLY A 265 8.25 -26.60 12.90
CA GLY A 265 7.68 -26.13 11.65
C GLY A 265 7.91 -24.62 11.43
N GLY A 266 8.22 -24.22 10.21
CA GLY A 266 8.31 -22.81 9.84
C GLY A 266 6.94 -22.15 9.74
N SER A 267 6.89 -20.84 9.78
CA SER A 267 5.73 -20.02 9.47
C SER A 267 6.04 -19.06 8.34
N MET A 268 5.06 -18.29 7.87
CA MET A 268 5.32 -17.25 6.86
C MET A 268 6.27 -16.15 7.36
N LEU A 269 6.23 -15.84 8.67
CA LEU A 269 7.01 -14.78 9.30
C LEU A 269 8.08 -15.30 10.28
N GLY A 270 8.42 -16.60 10.21
CA GLY A 270 9.41 -17.16 11.11
C GLY A 270 9.95 -18.53 10.70
N PHE A 271 11.07 -18.88 11.27
CA PHE A 271 11.76 -20.16 11.04
C PHE A 271 11.65 -21.05 12.28
N GLY A 272 11.36 -22.33 12.07
CA GLY A 272 11.28 -23.32 13.14
C GLY A 272 12.56 -23.44 13.96
N GLY A 273 12.40 -23.76 15.23
CA GLY A 273 13.52 -24.01 16.15
C GLY A 273 14.33 -25.22 15.72
N MET A 274 15.61 -25.06 15.42
CA MET A 274 16.53 -26.16 15.11
C MET A 274 17.21 -26.63 16.40
N PRO A 275 16.95 -27.86 16.90
CA PRO A 275 17.58 -28.35 18.09
C PRO A 275 19.10 -28.56 17.90
N LYS A 276 19.84 -28.50 19.01
CA LYS A 276 21.27 -28.76 19.03
C LYS A 276 21.51 -30.17 19.60
N VAL A 277 22.29 -30.96 18.89
CA VAL A 277 22.77 -32.26 19.45
C VAL A 277 23.99 -32.02 20.34
N GLN A 278 23.95 -32.51 21.58
CA GLN A 278 25.03 -32.42 22.53
C GLN A 278 25.22 -33.79 23.20
N THR A 279 26.23 -34.54 22.79
CA THR A 279 26.61 -35.84 23.37
C THR A 279 25.40 -36.79 23.56
N ARG A 280 24.67 -37.07 22.45
CA ARG A 280 23.42 -37.87 22.42
C ARG A 280 22.17 -37.20 23.03
N THR A 281 22.32 -36.10 23.75
CA THR A 281 21.18 -35.29 24.21
C THR A 281 20.80 -34.28 23.19
N ILE A 282 19.51 -34.07 22.94
CA ILE A 282 19.00 -33.05 22.03
C ILE A 282 18.46 -31.91 22.87
N VAL A 283 19.02 -30.74 22.65
CA VAL A 283 18.63 -29.50 23.31
C VAL A 283 17.70 -28.72 22.38
N ALA A 284 16.47 -28.53 22.81
CA ALA A 284 15.51 -27.71 22.06
C ALA A 284 16.05 -26.28 21.80
N ARG A 285 15.57 -25.68 20.77
CA ARG A 285 15.82 -24.28 20.45
C ARG A 285 14.52 -23.55 20.15
N PRO A 286 14.40 -22.31 20.62
CA PRO A 286 13.25 -21.48 20.27
C PRO A 286 13.22 -21.20 18.76
N PRO A 287 12.04 -20.94 18.20
CA PRO A 287 11.89 -20.47 16.82
C PRO A 287 12.44 -19.05 16.68
N ARG A 288 12.64 -18.63 15.44
CA ARG A 288 13.05 -17.28 15.09
C ARG A 288 11.93 -16.58 14.35
N GLY A 289 11.54 -15.42 14.81
CA GLY A 289 10.42 -14.65 14.26
C GLY A 289 9.07 -15.08 14.84
N TYR A 290 8.00 -14.78 14.11
CA TYR A 290 6.64 -15.00 14.59
C TYR A 290 6.03 -16.28 14.03
N GLY A 291 5.24 -16.96 14.85
CA GLY A 291 4.39 -18.07 14.43
C GLY A 291 5.08 -19.40 14.19
N ALA A 292 6.37 -19.51 14.26
CA ALA A 292 7.05 -20.77 14.00
C ALA A 292 7.08 -21.69 15.23
N GLY A 293 7.09 -23.00 15.00
CA GLY A 293 7.17 -24.02 16.04
C GLY A 293 8.57 -24.13 16.67
N SER A 294 8.67 -24.55 17.92
CA SER A 294 9.96 -24.84 18.54
C SER A 294 10.44 -26.27 18.27
N GLY A 295 11.75 -26.48 18.38
CA GLY A 295 12.32 -27.81 18.33
C GLY A 295 11.97 -28.62 19.60
N ALA A 296 12.00 -29.95 19.51
CA ALA A 296 11.83 -30.83 20.62
C ALA A 296 13.13 -31.01 21.45
N SER A 297 13.02 -31.46 22.68
CA SER A 297 14.13 -31.91 23.53
C SER A 297 14.08 -33.40 23.79
N HIS A 298 15.25 -34.01 23.77
CA HIS A 298 15.40 -35.45 24.15
C HIS A 298 16.59 -35.64 25.07
N PHE A 299 16.33 -36.29 26.19
CA PHE A 299 17.35 -36.65 27.18
C PHE A 299 17.78 -38.08 27.03
N TYR A 300 19.06 -38.34 26.88
CA TYR A 300 19.63 -39.66 26.89
C TYR A 300 20.48 -39.92 28.12
N SER A 301 21.37 -39.00 28.48
CA SER A 301 22.18 -39.06 29.69
C SER A 301 22.75 -37.68 30.02
N GLY A 302 22.89 -37.34 31.30
CA GLY A 302 23.46 -36.07 31.74
C GLY A 302 22.41 -35.02 32.16
N THR A 303 22.45 -33.83 31.59
CA THR A 303 21.54 -32.74 31.95
C THR A 303 20.23 -32.85 31.19
N VAL A 304 19.10 -32.75 31.89
CA VAL A 304 17.76 -32.65 31.30
C VAL A 304 17.55 -31.25 30.73
N TYR A 305 17.01 -31.18 29.52
CA TYR A 305 16.63 -29.92 28.88
C TYR A 305 15.14 -29.94 28.55
N ASN A 306 14.45 -28.85 28.90
CA ASN A 306 13.05 -28.66 28.53
C ASN A 306 12.93 -28.33 27.01
N SER A 307 11.76 -28.57 26.45
CA SER A 307 11.45 -27.99 25.15
C SER A 307 11.25 -26.47 25.28
N GLU A 308 11.33 -25.78 24.17
CA GLU A 308 11.19 -24.31 24.12
C GLU A 308 9.77 -23.92 23.73
N ASN A 309 9.37 -22.68 24.02
CA ASN A 309 8.09 -22.14 23.59
C ASN A 309 8.05 -22.02 22.07
N GLY A 310 6.88 -22.22 21.46
CA GLY A 310 6.60 -21.81 20.10
C GLY A 310 6.66 -20.28 19.94
N GLY A 311 6.83 -19.80 18.72
CA GLY A 311 6.83 -18.39 18.41
C GLY A 311 5.44 -17.77 18.59
N ALA A 312 5.34 -16.61 19.20
CA ALA A 312 4.08 -15.87 19.31
C ALA A 312 3.53 -15.47 17.93
N GLY A 313 2.23 -15.27 17.84
CA GLY A 313 1.59 -14.69 16.67
C GLY A 313 1.84 -13.19 16.53
N ILE A 314 1.37 -12.62 15.42
CA ILE A 314 1.40 -11.18 15.14
C ILE A 314 0.29 -10.83 14.17
N VAL A 315 -0.26 -9.61 14.30
CA VAL A 315 -1.16 -9.03 13.30
C VAL A 315 -0.57 -7.70 12.84
N ILE A 316 -0.45 -7.51 11.52
CA ILE A 316 0.07 -6.30 10.88
C ILE A 316 -1.03 -5.71 10.02
N VAL A 317 -1.27 -4.40 10.17
CA VAL A 317 -2.28 -3.66 9.42
C VAL A 317 -1.61 -2.53 8.65
N TRP A 318 -1.59 -2.65 7.32
CA TRP A 318 -1.13 -1.63 6.39
C TRP A 318 -2.31 -0.76 6.01
N GLU A 319 -2.24 0.53 6.27
CA GLU A 319 -3.36 1.47 6.21
C GLU A 319 -3.21 2.42 5.04
N TYR A 320 -4.24 2.50 4.20
CA TYR A 320 -4.26 3.29 2.97
C TYR A 320 -5.39 4.33 2.98
N LYS A 321 -5.08 5.52 2.46
CA LYS A 321 -6.06 6.58 2.18
C LYS A 321 -6.72 6.41 0.83
#